data_3d7b729e670fd50796f8af611d5653e5
#
_entry.id   3d7b729e670fd50796f8af611d5653e5
#
_cell.length_a   1.000
_cell.length_b   1.000
_cell.length_c   1.000
_cell.angle_alpha   90.00
_cell.angle_beta   90.00
_cell.angle_gamma   90.00
#
_symmetry.space_group_name_H-M   'P 1'
#
loop_
_entity.id
_entity.type
_entity.pdbx_description
1 polymer ?
#
loop_
_entity_poly.entity_id
_entity_poly.type
_entity_poly.pdbx_seq_one_letter_code
_entity_poly.pdbx_strand_id
1 'polypeptide(L)'
;PYDATNYTLERMKAGKNTISVTGNVLRDYLTDLFPILEVGTSAKMLSIVPLIKGGRLFETGAGGSAPKHVEQLIEENHLRWDSLGEFLALEVSLDHLGKMFKNSNALVLSKCLGLAIEKLLMTNKSPSRKVGELDNRGSHYYLALHWSEALSIQNENTKLKKEFQEMHLLLSKNESKIIEELNKN
;
A
#
# COMPACT_ATOMS: atom_id res chain seq x y z
N PRO A 1 -18.29 -17.49 -14.47
CA PRO A 1 -17.40 -16.87 -13.45
C PRO A 1 -15.92 -16.97 -13.85
N TYR A 2 -15.46 -18.15 -14.24
CA TYR A 2 -14.05 -18.41 -14.55
C TYR A 2 -13.53 -17.51 -15.68
N ASP A 3 -14.27 -17.37 -16.77
CA ASP A 3 -13.87 -16.56 -17.92
C ASP A 3 -13.79 -15.07 -17.56
N ALA A 4 -14.71 -14.56 -16.75
CA ALA A 4 -14.70 -13.19 -16.27
C ALA A 4 -13.49 -12.91 -15.36
N THR A 5 -13.14 -13.87 -14.51
CA THR A 5 -11.96 -13.78 -13.64
C THR A 5 -10.67 -13.74 -14.45
N ASN A 6 -10.54 -14.67 -15.41
CA ASN A 6 -9.37 -14.71 -16.30
C ASN A 6 -9.24 -13.44 -17.13
N TYR A 7 -10.32 -12.94 -17.70
CA TYR A 7 -10.33 -11.67 -18.43
C TYR A 7 -9.86 -10.51 -17.56
N THR A 8 -10.37 -10.43 -16.32
CA THR A 8 -9.95 -9.39 -15.37
C THR A 8 -8.46 -9.48 -15.06
N LEU A 9 -7.94 -10.67 -14.80
CA LEU A 9 -6.53 -10.89 -14.50
C LEU A 9 -5.62 -10.54 -15.68
N GLU A 10 -6.00 -10.91 -16.90
CA GLU A 10 -5.23 -10.55 -18.09
C GLU A 10 -5.19 -9.02 -18.31
N ARG A 11 -6.28 -8.32 -18.03
CA ARG A 11 -6.28 -6.85 -18.06
C ARG A 11 -5.37 -6.26 -16.99
N MET A 12 -5.38 -6.81 -15.77
CA MET A 12 -4.50 -6.39 -14.69
C MET A 12 -3.03 -6.61 -15.05
N LYS A 13 -2.68 -7.80 -15.56
CA LYS A 13 -1.32 -8.11 -16.02
C LYS A 13 -0.86 -7.18 -17.17
N ALA A 14 -1.78 -6.77 -18.02
CA ALA A 14 -1.52 -5.83 -19.10
C ALA A 14 -1.46 -4.36 -18.67
N GLY A 15 -1.58 -4.06 -17.36
CA GLY A 15 -1.57 -2.70 -16.84
C GLY A 15 -2.81 -1.87 -17.18
N LYS A 16 -3.96 -2.52 -17.49
CA LYS A 16 -5.21 -1.85 -17.82
C LYS A 16 -6.01 -1.51 -16.57
N ASN A 17 -6.81 -0.45 -16.65
CA ASN A 17 -7.77 -0.11 -15.60
C ASN A 17 -8.80 -1.24 -15.45
N THR A 18 -9.07 -1.61 -14.22
CA THR A 18 -9.96 -2.71 -13.86
C THR A 18 -10.82 -2.31 -12.69
N ILE A 19 -12.10 -2.66 -12.72
CA ILE A 19 -13.05 -2.45 -11.63
C ILE A 19 -13.43 -3.82 -11.08
N SER A 20 -13.23 -4.03 -9.79
CA SER A 20 -13.71 -5.21 -9.09
C SER A 20 -15.12 -4.96 -8.55
N VAL A 21 -16.09 -5.73 -9.05
CA VAL A 21 -17.49 -5.65 -8.57
C VAL A 21 -17.86 -6.83 -7.67
N THR A 22 -17.04 -7.88 -7.63
CA THR A 22 -17.25 -9.09 -6.83
C THR A 22 -15.93 -9.47 -6.16
N GLY A 23 -15.59 -8.76 -5.08
CA GLY A 23 -14.33 -8.93 -4.37
C GLY A 23 -14.01 -10.38 -3.98
N ASN A 24 -15.02 -11.16 -3.62
CA ASN A 24 -14.80 -12.54 -3.17
C ASN A 24 -14.28 -13.48 -4.28
N VAL A 25 -14.84 -13.42 -5.49
CA VAL A 25 -14.40 -14.30 -6.60
C VAL A 25 -12.97 -13.96 -7.02
N LEU A 26 -12.66 -12.68 -7.13
CA LEU A 26 -11.30 -12.24 -7.46
C LEU A 26 -10.31 -12.53 -6.33
N ARG A 27 -10.73 -12.38 -5.09
CA ARG A 27 -9.95 -12.74 -3.93
C ARG A 27 -9.58 -14.21 -3.92
N ASP A 28 -10.56 -15.08 -4.07
CA ASP A 28 -10.36 -16.53 -3.99
C ASP A 28 -9.45 -17.02 -5.13
N TYR A 29 -9.60 -16.49 -6.32
CA TYR A 29 -8.70 -16.78 -7.43
C TYR A 29 -7.29 -16.23 -7.23
N LEU A 30 -7.16 -15.02 -6.71
CA LEU A 30 -5.87 -14.40 -6.43
C LEU A 30 -5.17 -15.04 -5.22
N THR A 31 -5.89 -15.63 -4.29
CA THR A 31 -5.32 -16.41 -3.18
C THR A 31 -4.52 -17.60 -3.69
N ASP A 32 -4.93 -18.22 -4.78
CA ASP A 32 -4.15 -19.29 -5.42
C ASP A 32 -2.87 -18.77 -6.09
N LEU A 33 -2.89 -17.54 -6.60
CA LEU A 33 -1.73 -16.87 -7.21
C LEU A 33 -0.84 -16.15 -6.20
N PHE A 34 -1.43 -15.71 -5.10
CA PHE A 34 -0.82 -14.93 -4.03
C PHE A 34 -1.23 -15.50 -2.67
N PRO A 35 -0.65 -16.62 -2.21
CA PRO A 35 -1.10 -17.35 -1.02
C PRO A 35 -1.08 -16.57 0.30
N ILE A 36 -0.66 -15.32 0.25
CA ILE A 36 -0.49 -14.44 1.41
C ILE A 36 -1.76 -13.66 1.75
N LEU A 37 -2.80 -13.79 0.95
CA LEU A 37 -4.01 -12.97 1.05
C LEU A 37 -4.99 -13.38 2.16
N GLU A 38 -4.70 -14.39 2.93
CA GLU A 38 -5.48 -14.74 4.11
C GLU A 38 -5.47 -13.66 5.21
N VAL A 39 -4.63 -12.63 5.07
CA VAL A 39 -4.51 -11.52 6.03
C VAL A 39 -5.47 -10.35 5.74
N GLY A 40 -6.49 -10.57 4.93
CA GLY A 40 -7.72 -9.76 5.12
C GLY A 40 -7.92 -8.50 4.30
N THR A 41 -7.11 -8.17 3.27
CA THR A 41 -7.41 -7.00 2.41
C THR A 41 -7.21 -7.27 0.94
N SER A 42 -8.11 -8.06 0.41
CA SER A 42 -8.19 -8.38 -1.02
C SER A 42 -8.16 -7.14 -1.94
N ALA A 43 -8.73 -6.02 -1.51
CA ALA A 43 -8.79 -4.80 -2.27
C ALA A 43 -7.44 -4.18 -2.60
N LYS A 44 -6.61 -3.99 -1.60
CA LYS A 44 -5.28 -3.40 -1.78
C LYS A 44 -4.35 -4.30 -2.60
N MET A 45 -4.49 -5.59 -2.43
CA MET A 45 -3.72 -6.57 -3.18
C MET A 45 -4.07 -6.59 -4.66
N LEU A 46 -5.35 -6.46 -5.00
CA LEU A 46 -5.81 -6.36 -6.38
C LEU A 46 -5.28 -5.11 -7.10
N SER A 47 -4.91 -4.07 -6.37
CA SER A 47 -4.37 -2.84 -6.95
C SER A 47 -2.85 -2.88 -7.21
N ILE A 48 -2.09 -3.77 -6.57
CA ILE A 48 -0.62 -3.83 -6.71
C ILE A 48 -0.20 -4.22 -8.12
N VAL A 49 -0.79 -5.25 -8.69
CA VAL A 49 -0.43 -5.73 -10.04
C VAL A 49 -0.71 -4.66 -11.09
N PRO A 50 -1.87 -3.99 -11.12
CA PRO A 50 -2.10 -2.87 -12.02
C PRO A 50 -1.14 -1.70 -11.82
N LEU A 51 -0.84 -1.33 -10.58
CA LEU A 51 0.08 -0.22 -10.28
C LEU A 51 1.49 -0.49 -10.81
N ILE A 52 2.02 -1.68 -10.60
CA ILE A 52 3.36 -2.07 -11.09
C ILE A 52 3.38 -2.13 -12.63
N LYS A 53 2.26 -2.46 -13.25
CA LYS A 53 2.10 -2.51 -14.71
C LYS A 53 1.63 -1.18 -15.32
N GLY A 54 1.47 -0.12 -14.51
CA GLY A 54 0.98 1.19 -14.96
C GLY A 54 -0.54 1.27 -15.14
N GLY A 55 -1.30 0.25 -14.74
CA GLY A 55 -2.76 0.26 -14.70
C GLY A 55 -3.31 0.69 -13.35
N ARG A 56 -4.64 0.68 -13.22
CA ARG A 56 -5.35 0.98 -11.97
C ARG A 56 -6.44 -0.05 -11.74
N LEU A 57 -6.61 -0.43 -10.47
CA LEU A 57 -7.77 -1.20 -10.01
C LEU A 57 -8.64 -0.30 -9.14
N PHE A 58 -9.92 -0.23 -9.49
CA PHE A 58 -10.94 0.46 -8.69
C PHE A 58 -11.79 -0.62 -8.03
N GLU A 59 -11.86 -0.62 -6.71
CA GLU A 59 -12.74 -1.51 -5.98
C GLU A 59 -14.01 -0.76 -5.58
N THR A 60 -15.16 -1.38 -5.85
CA THR A 60 -16.47 -0.91 -5.40
C THR A 60 -16.98 -1.84 -4.31
N GLY A 61 -17.47 -1.28 -3.21
CA GLY A 61 -18.06 -2.07 -2.14
C GLY A 61 -17.04 -2.68 -1.18
N ALA A 62 -16.01 -1.95 -0.85
CA ALA A 62 -15.19 -2.25 0.32
C ALA A 62 -16.09 -2.51 1.52
N GLY A 63 -15.88 -3.61 2.21
CA GLY A 63 -16.75 -4.13 3.24
C GLY A 63 -17.30 -3.13 4.26
N GLY A 64 -18.11 -3.56 5.20
CA GLY A 64 -18.88 -2.71 6.13
C GLY A 64 -18.07 -1.75 7.03
N SER A 65 -16.73 -1.75 6.94
CA SER A 65 -15.88 -0.82 7.69
C SER A 65 -15.72 0.55 7.02
N ALA A 66 -15.85 0.65 5.70
CA ALA A 66 -15.63 1.91 4.99
C ALA A 66 -16.59 3.05 5.42
N PRO A 67 -17.91 2.83 5.61
CA PRO A 67 -18.81 3.84 6.12
C PRO A 67 -18.40 4.37 7.50
N LYS A 68 -17.99 3.49 8.41
CA LYS A 68 -17.54 3.89 9.75
C LYS A 68 -16.26 4.72 9.73
N HIS A 69 -15.34 4.44 8.81
CA HIS A 69 -14.13 5.25 8.66
C HIS A 69 -14.46 6.65 8.12
N VAL A 70 -15.43 6.76 7.23
CA VAL A 70 -15.91 8.06 6.72
C VAL A 70 -16.58 8.85 7.84
N GLU A 71 -17.48 8.25 8.62
CA GLU A 71 -18.09 8.88 9.80
C GLU A 71 -17.03 9.40 10.76
N GLN A 72 -16.08 8.55 11.14
CA GLN A 72 -15.00 8.90 12.05
C GLN A 72 -14.16 10.09 11.54
N LEU A 73 -13.87 10.12 10.23
CA LEU A 73 -13.15 11.24 9.64
C LEU A 73 -13.95 12.52 9.68
N ILE A 74 -15.26 12.46 9.38
CA ILE A 74 -16.16 13.64 9.38
C ILE A 74 -16.38 14.18 10.80
N GLU A 75 -16.60 13.30 11.77
CA GLU A 75 -16.95 13.70 13.13
C GLU A 75 -15.72 14.11 13.96
N GLU A 76 -14.62 13.41 13.81
CA GLU A 76 -13.47 13.55 14.69
C GLU A 76 -12.23 14.09 13.97
N ASN A 77 -12.22 14.15 12.65
CA ASN A 77 -11.02 14.40 11.84
C ASN A 77 -9.83 13.54 12.26
N HIS A 78 -10.10 12.27 12.64
CA HIS A 78 -9.10 11.36 13.17
C HIS A 78 -9.42 9.91 12.83
N LEU A 79 -8.50 9.22 12.17
CA LEU A 79 -8.62 7.82 11.77
C LEU A 79 -7.75 6.93 12.67
N ARG A 80 -8.39 6.21 13.61
CA ARG A 80 -7.72 5.30 14.55
C ARG A 80 -7.28 3.99 13.93
N TRP A 81 -7.68 3.74 12.70
CA TRP A 81 -7.39 2.49 12.04
C TRP A 81 -5.90 2.33 11.78
N ASP A 82 -5.34 1.17 12.18
CA ASP A 82 -3.97 0.80 11.87
C ASP A 82 -3.93 -0.03 10.56
N SER A 83 -3.14 0.42 9.62
CA SER A 83 -2.94 -0.25 8.33
C SER A 83 -1.70 -1.17 8.32
N LEU A 84 -1.18 -1.55 9.48
CA LEU A 84 0.01 -2.41 9.55
C LEU A 84 -0.17 -3.73 8.79
N GLY A 85 -1.35 -4.35 8.91
CA GLY A 85 -1.67 -5.59 8.19
C GLY A 85 -1.61 -5.40 6.67
N GLU A 86 -2.09 -4.26 6.18
CA GLU A 86 -2.02 -3.92 4.76
C GLU A 86 -0.59 -3.63 4.29
N PHE A 87 0.21 -2.99 5.12
CA PHE A 87 1.62 -2.73 4.81
C PHE A 87 2.41 -4.03 4.69
N LEU A 88 2.20 -4.96 5.63
CA LEU A 88 2.80 -6.29 5.58
C LEU A 88 2.31 -7.09 4.36
N ALA A 89 1.02 -7.04 4.06
CA ALA A 89 0.46 -7.69 2.88
C ALA A 89 1.04 -7.11 1.58
N LEU A 90 1.27 -5.80 1.51
CA LEU A 90 1.92 -5.16 0.38
C LEU A 90 3.35 -5.63 0.20
N GLU A 91 4.12 -5.67 1.27
CA GLU A 91 5.52 -6.13 1.26
C GLU A 91 5.63 -7.55 0.70
N VAL A 92 4.89 -8.49 1.29
CA VAL A 92 4.92 -9.90 0.88
C VAL A 92 4.40 -10.09 -0.54
N SER A 93 3.46 -9.28 -0.98
CA SER A 93 2.95 -9.34 -2.36
C SER A 93 3.92 -8.83 -3.39
N LEU A 94 4.67 -7.80 -3.06
CA LEU A 94 5.76 -7.32 -3.91
C LEU A 94 6.85 -8.39 -4.05
N ASP A 95 7.20 -9.08 -2.96
CA ASP A 95 8.14 -10.21 -2.98
C ASP A 95 7.64 -11.33 -3.88
N HIS A 96 6.40 -11.77 -3.67
CA HIS A 96 5.78 -12.81 -4.49
C HIS A 96 5.73 -12.42 -5.97
N LEU A 97 5.29 -11.20 -6.27
CA LEU A 97 5.26 -10.67 -7.64
C LEU A 97 6.66 -10.68 -8.26
N GLY A 98 7.65 -10.25 -7.50
CA GLY A 98 9.03 -10.23 -7.93
C GLY A 98 9.55 -11.61 -8.32
N LYS A 99 9.26 -12.62 -7.51
CA LYS A 99 9.64 -14.02 -7.74
C LYS A 99 8.89 -14.63 -8.91
N MET A 100 7.56 -14.51 -8.94
CA MET A 100 6.72 -15.15 -9.96
C MET A 100 6.91 -14.56 -11.36
N PHE A 101 7.09 -13.26 -11.47
CA PHE A 101 7.23 -12.57 -12.76
C PHE A 101 8.67 -12.14 -13.06
N LYS A 102 9.65 -12.60 -12.26
CA LYS A 102 11.07 -12.24 -12.39
C LYS A 102 11.27 -10.71 -12.46
N ASN A 103 10.52 -9.98 -11.63
CA ASN A 103 10.56 -8.53 -11.57
C ASN A 103 11.51 -8.08 -10.44
N SER A 104 12.75 -7.78 -10.81
CA SER A 104 13.77 -7.34 -9.85
C SER A 104 13.40 -6.04 -9.13
N ASN A 105 12.68 -5.13 -9.78
CA ASN A 105 12.22 -3.90 -9.13
C ASN A 105 11.26 -4.20 -7.99
N ALA A 106 10.33 -5.16 -8.19
CA ALA A 106 9.39 -5.56 -7.15
C ALA A 106 10.12 -6.18 -5.93
N LEU A 107 11.18 -6.94 -6.15
CA LEU A 107 12.00 -7.50 -5.05
C LEU A 107 12.69 -6.41 -4.25
N VAL A 108 13.27 -5.42 -4.91
CA VAL A 108 13.90 -4.27 -4.24
C VAL A 108 12.87 -3.46 -3.46
N LEU A 109 11.71 -3.20 -4.06
CA LEU A 109 10.60 -2.50 -3.40
C LEU A 109 10.12 -3.24 -2.15
N SER A 110 9.93 -4.56 -2.23
CA SER A 110 9.54 -5.40 -1.10
C SER A 110 10.54 -5.31 0.04
N LYS A 111 11.81 -5.57 -0.24
CA LYS A 111 12.88 -5.55 0.77
C LYS A 111 12.96 -4.20 1.48
N CYS A 112 12.92 -3.11 0.72
CA CYS A 112 12.95 -1.76 1.29
C CYS A 112 11.67 -1.42 2.07
N LEU A 113 10.51 -1.99 1.67
CA LEU A 113 9.27 -1.82 2.41
C LEU A 113 9.32 -2.54 3.76
N GLY A 114 9.87 -3.75 3.82
CA GLY A 114 10.09 -4.45 5.09
C GLY A 114 10.91 -3.62 6.08
N LEU A 115 12.03 -3.03 5.63
CA LEU A 115 12.84 -2.11 6.45
C LEU A 115 12.06 -0.87 6.89
N ALA A 116 11.21 -0.33 6.01
CA ALA A 116 10.37 0.83 6.33
C ALA A 116 9.31 0.51 7.39
N ILE A 117 8.69 -0.67 7.31
CA ILE A 117 7.72 -1.15 8.31
C ILE A 117 8.40 -1.35 9.68
N GLU A 118 9.58 -1.97 9.70
CA GLU A 118 10.37 -2.11 10.91
C GLU A 118 10.66 -0.75 11.54
N LYS A 119 11.14 0.21 10.75
CA LYS A 119 11.41 1.57 11.22
C LYS A 119 10.16 2.30 11.70
N LEU A 120 9.03 2.12 11.01
CA LEU A 120 7.73 2.68 11.42
C LEU A 120 7.36 2.24 12.85
N LEU A 121 7.52 0.94 13.13
CA LEU A 121 7.24 0.36 14.45
C LEU A 121 8.25 0.84 15.50
N MET A 122 9.53 0.81 15.19
CA MET A 122 10.60 1.27 16.10
C MET A 122 10.46 2.75 16.49
N THR A 123 9.92 3.57 15.59
CA THR A 123 9.73 5.00 15.82
C THR A 123 8.34 5.36 16.34
N ASN A 124 7.50 4.36 16.68
CA ASN A 124 6.14 4.52 17.20
C ASN A 124 5.26 5.42 16.31
N LYS A 125 5.29 5.17 15.00
CA LYS A 125 4.51 5.92 14.02
C LYS A 125 3.21 5.22 13.62
N SER A 126 2.72 4.31 14.45
CA SER A 126 1.36 3.74 14.36
C SER A 126 0.29 4.77 14.76
N PRO A 127 -0.95 4.64 14.26
CA PRO A 127 -2.03 5.56 14.59
C PRO A 127 -2.38 5.53 16.09
N SER A 128 -2.49 6.71 16.67
CA SER A 128 -2.99 6.85 18.05
C SER A 128 -4.51 6.69 18.10
N ARG A 129 -5.01 6.26 19.25
CA ARG A 129 -6.45 6.26 19.53
C ARG A 129 -6.98 7.63 19.97
N LYS A 130 -6.10 8.55 20.30
CA LYS A 130 -6.46 9.85 20.83
C LYS A 130 -6.52 10.89 19.71
N VAL A 131 -7.65 11.57 19.62
CA VAL A 131 -7.87 12.65 18.67
C VAL A 131 -6.84 13.77 18.85
N GLY A 132 -6.33 14.29 17.73
CA GLY A 132 -5.30 15.33 17.71
C GLY A 132 -3.86 14.82 17.76
N GLU A 133 -3.66 13.52 17.94
CA GLU A 133 -2.37 12.85 17.78
C GLU A 133 -2.22 12.26 16.36
N LEU A 134 -1.12 11.54 16.09
CA LEU A 134 -0.89 10.87 14.81
C LEU A 134 -2.00 9.89 14.50
N ASP A 135 -2.63 10.02 13.35
CA ASP A 135 -3.68 9.13 12.87
C ASP A 135 -3.20 8.22 11.72
N ASN A 136 -4.12 7.46 11.13
CA ASN A 136 -3.85 6.57 9.99
C ASN A 136 -3.19 7.30 8.81
N ARG A 137 -3.60 8.54 8.50
CA ARG A 137 -3.05 9.33 7.39
C ARG A 137 -1.58 9.68 7.65
N GLY A 138 -1.28 10.11 8.85
CA GLY A 138 0.09 10.41 9.28
C GLY A 138 0.97 9.17 9.33
N SER A 139 0.42 8.01 9.76
CA SER A 139 1.13 6.73 9.70
C SER A 139 1.52 6.34 8.27
N HIS A 140 0.61 6.52 7.29
CA HIS A 140 0.93 6.30 5.88
C HIS A 140 2.02 7.24 5.37
N TYR A 141 1.99 8.50 5.80
CA TYR A 141 3.06 9.44 5.46
C TYR A 141 4.43 8.94 5.97
N TYR A 142 4.50 8.52 7.23
CA TYR A 142 5.75 8.02 7.80
C TYR A 142 6.23 6.72 7.14
N LEU A 143 5.30 5.84 6.75
CA LEU A 143 5.66 4.66 5.95
C LEU A 143 6.30 5.08 4.63
N ALA A 144 5.69 6.03 3.91
CA ALA A 144 6.23 6.54 2.64
C ALA A 144 7.60 7.20 2.83
N LEU A 145 7.76 7.97 3.90
CA LEU A 145 9.04 8.60 4.25
C LEU A 145 10.14 7.56 4.50
N HIS A 146 9.87 6.56 5.33
CA HIS A 146 10.84 5.50 5.63
C HIS A 146 11.11 4.59 4.44
N TRP A 147 10.09 4.32 3.62
CA TRP A 147 10.26 3.52 2.41
C TRP A 147 11.10 4.25 1.36
N SER A 148 10.85 5.54 1.15
CA SER A 148 11.68 6.36 0.26
C SER A 148 13.11 6.47 0.77
N GLU A 149 13.34 6.55 2.07
CA GLU A 149 14.66 6.52 2.69
C GLU A 149 15.38 5.21 2.37
N ALA A 150 14.76 4.07 2.68
CA ALA A 150 15.36 2.75 2.40
C ALA A 150 15.69 2.58 0.91
N LEU A 151 14.81 3.04 0.02
CA LEU A 151 15.03 3.00 -1.43
C LEU A 151 16.14 3.96 -1.88
N SER A 152 16.32 5.07 -1.19
CA SER A 152 17.36 6.07 -1.52
C SER A 152 18.77 5.62 -1.19
N ILE A 153 18.94 4.67 -0.27
CA ILE A 153 20.25 4.19 0.18
C ILE A 153 20.62 2.80 -0.36
N GLN A 154 19.65 2.00 -0.84
CA GLN A 154 19.93 0.66 -1.38
C GLN A 154 20.87 0.72 -2.60
N ASN A 155 21.58 -0.39 -2.89
CA ASN A 155 22.55 -0.47 -3.98
C ASN A 155 22.21 -1.55 -5.03
N GLU A 156 21.02 -2.16 -4.94
CA GLU A 156 20.57 -3.22 -5.82
C GLU A 156 19.98 -2.68 -7.13
N ASN A 157 19.45 -1.45 -7.11
CA ASN A 157 18.87 -0.79 -8.28
C ASN A 157 19.18 0.71 -8.29
N THR A 158 20.15 1.10 -9.10
CA THR A 158 20.63 2.48 -9.19
C THR A 158 19.57 3.47 -9.74
N LYS A 159 18.67 2.99 -10.60
CA LYS A 159 17.58 3.83 -11.14
C LYS A 159 16.57 4.17 -10.05
N LEU A 160 16.06 3.16 -9.35
CA LEU A 160 15.17 3.38 -8.20
C LEU A 160 15.84 4.23 -7.12
N LYS A 161 17.11 3.95 -6.81
CA LYS A 161 17.87 4.77 -5.86
C LYS A 161 17.82 6.25 -6.21
N LYS A 162 18.14 6.60 -7.44
CA LYS A 162 18.16 8.00 -7.88
C LYS A 162 16.78 8.66 -7.80
N GLU A 163 15.75 7.97 -8.25
CA GLU A 163 14.37 8.47 -8.19
C GLU A 163 13.90 8.72 -6.74
N PHE A 164 14.21 7.78 -5.85
CA PHE A 164 13.80 7.90 -4.45
C PHE A 164 14.69 8.80 -3.59
N GLN A 165 15.91 9.13 -4.02
CA GLN A 165 16.71 10.16 -3.36
C GLN A 165 16.03 11.52 -3.40
N GLU A 166 15.52 11.94 -4.55
CA GLU A 166 14.78 13.18 -4.69
C GLU A 166 13.46 13.16 -3.90
N MET A 167 12.71 12.07 -4.02
CA MET A 167 11.44 11.91 -3.31
C MET A 167 11.64 11.94 -1.78
N HIS A 168 12.62 11.22 -1.26
CA HIS A 168 12.92 11.22 0.17
C HIS A 168 13.31 12.62 0.67
N LEU A 169 14.11 13.34 -0.09
CA LEU A 169 14.50 14.72 0.25
C LEU A 169 13.27 15.65 0.32
N LEU A 170 12.35 15.54 -0.64
CA LEU A 170 11.11 16.32 -0.66
C LEU A 170 10.19 15.97 0.51
N LEU A 171 9.99 14.69 0.79
CA LEU A 171 9.18 14.24 1.92
C LEU A 171 9.79 14.75 3.24
N SER A 172 11.08 14.52 3.48
CA SER A 172 11.76 14.94 4.72
C SER A 172 11.69 16.45 4.93
N LYS A 173 11.92 17.23 3.88
CA LYS A 173 11.88 18.70 3.97
C LYS A 173 10.50 19.23 4.31
N ASN A 174 9.45 18.54 3.91
CA ASN A 174 8.07 18.98 4.09
C ASN A 174 7.35 18.24 5.23
N GLU A 175 8.03 17.44 6.05
CA GLU A 175 7.43 16.63 7.10
C GLU A 175 6.47 17.42 7.99
N SER A 176 6.97 18.49 8.61
CA SER A 176 6.17 19.30 9.54
C SER A 176 4.95 19.90 8.87
N LYS A 177 5.08 20.39 7.64
CA LYS A 177 3.99 20.97 6.88
C LYS A 177 2.93 19.92 6.53
N ILE A 178 3.36 18.75 6.06
CA ILE A 178 2.43 17.67 5.67
C ILE A 178 1.65 17.17 6.89
N ILE A 179 2.34 16.93 8.01
CA ILE A 179 1.68 16.47 9.24
C ILE A 179 0.71 17.53 9.77
N GLU A 180 1.07 18.81 9.72
CA GLU A 180 0.19 19.90 10.13
C GLU A 180 -1.06 19.98 9.23
N GLU A 181 -0.90 19.87 7.92
CA GLU A 181 -2.03 19.88 6.97
C GLU A 181 -2.94 18.67 7.16
N LEU A 182 -2.40 17.47 7.39
CA LEU A 182 -3.18 16.26 7.66
C LEU A 182 -4.01 16.37 8.95
N ASN A 183 -3.49 17.05 9.95
CA ASN A 183 -4.18 17.23 11.24
C ASN A 183 -5.24 18.35 11.21
N LYS A 184 -5.18 19.24 10.24
CA LYS A 184 -6.13 20.35 10.10
C LYS A 184 -7.35 20.04 9.22
N ASN A 185 -7.25 19.06 8.32
CA ASN A 185 -8.25 18.76 7.28
C ASN A 185 -9.06 17.52 7.64
#